data_5db7853bb6ff7f5263267124e6695441
#
_entry.id   5db7853bb6ff7f5263267124e6695441
#
_cell.length_a   1.000
_cell.length_b   1.000
_cell.length_c   1.000
_cell.angle_alpha   90.00
_cell.angle_beta   90.00
_cell.angle_gamma   90.00
#
_symmetry.space_group_name_H-M   'P 1'
#
loop_
_entity.id
_entity.type
_entity.pdbx_description
1 polymer ?
#
loop_
_entity_poly.entity_id
_entity_poly.type
_entity_poly.pdbx_seq_one_letter_code
_entity_poly.pdbx_strand_id
1 'polypeptide(L)'
;MCISTAYFSVLVNGSSTSPFAAGRELRQGFPLSPMLFNLVAEALSALLKKATQRRFFNGFFIGQEALKVSHIQFVDDLIMFCGTTETQIKNVIRILKGFELAIGLKLNRKKSKLIRVNVEDQIVVQWAELFHCAKREVVEVSHIFYGLAGFGCGISLQ
;
A
#
# COMPACT_ATOMS: atom_id res chain seq x y z
N MET A 1 10.58 -26.95 -2.93
CA MET A 1 11.07 -25.73 -3.60
C MET A 1 10.26 -25.45 -4.85
N CYS A 2 9.01 -24.99 -4.72
CA CYS A 2 8.10 -24.84 -5.90
C CYS A 2 8.33 -23.58 -6.73
N ILE A 3 9.22 -22.67 -6.32
CA ILE A 3 9.38 -21.34 -6.94
C ILE A 3 10.65 -21.25 -7.79
N SER A 4 11.71 -22.00 -7.44
CA SER A 4 13.03 -21.88 -8.06
C SER A 4 13.32 -22.90 -9.15
N THR A 5 12.37 -23.78 -9.48
CA THR A 5 12.56 -24.88 -10.44
C THR A 5 11.87 -24.64 -11.80
N ALA A 6 11.31 -23.46 -12.02
CA ALA A 6 10.65 -23.13 -13.28
C ALA A 6 11.68 -22.71 -14.33
N TYR A 7 11.64 -23.39 -15.50
CA TYR A 7 12.38 -23.01 -16.69
C TYR A 7 11.41 -22.51 -17.76
N PHE A 8 11.83 -21.53 -18.51
CA PHE A 8 11.06 -20.92 -19.58
C PHE A 8 11.80 -21.04 -20.90
N SER A 9 11.06 -21.20 -21.99
CA SER A 9 11.54 -21.03 -23.36
C SER A 9 10.59 -20.09 -24.09
N VAL A 10 11.11 -19.31 -25.00
CA VAL A 10 10.31 -18.42 -25.85
C VAL A 10 10.24 -19.02 -27.24
N LEU A 11 9.06 -19.03 -27.84
CA LEU A 11 8.87 -19.38 -29.23
C LEU A 11 9.15 -18.17 -30.13
N VAL A 12 10.16 -18.28 -30.98
CA VAL A 12 10.49 -17.24 -31.98
C VAL A 12 10.37 -17.88 -33.37
N ASN A 13 9.43 -17.40 -34.17
CA ASN A 13 9.17 -17.91 -35.50
C ASN A 13 8.95 -19.45 -35.55
N GLY A 14 8.27 -19.99 -34.55
CA GLY A 14 8.00 -21.43 -34.44
C GLY A 14 9.13 -22.28 -33.86
N SER A 15 10.30 -21.69 -33.57
CA SER A 15 11.42 -22.41 -32.95
C SER A 15 11.54 -22.01 -31.47
N SER A 16 11.75 -23.00 -30.59
CA SER A 16 11.96 -22.76 -29.16
C SER A 16 13.39 -22.30 -28.89
N THR A 17 13.54 -21.26 -28.06
CA THR A 17 14.85 -20.86 -27.54
C THR A 17 15.38 -21.86 -26.51
N SER A 18 16.66 -21.80 -26.18
CA SER A 18 17.23 -22.54 -25.07
C SER A 18 16.49 -22.21 -23.78
N PRO A 19 16.20 -23.20 -22.89
CA PRO A 19 15.54 -22.97 -21.62
C PRO A 19 16.38 -22.07 -20.72
N PHE A 20 15.74 -21.13 -20.04
CA PHE A 20 16.34 -20.24 -19.03
C PHE A 20 15.54 -20.29 -17.72
N ALA A 21 16.21 -20.17 -16.59
CA ALA A 21 15.59 -20.17 -15.27
C ALA A 21 14.91 -18.83 -14.98
N ALA A 22 13.80 -18.87 -14.24
CA ALA A 22 13.18 -17.66 -13.69
C ALA A 22 14.14 -16.99 -12.69
N GLY A 23 14.60 -15.79 -12.99
CA GLY A 23 15.49 -15.03 -12.11
C GLY A 23 14.74 -14.26 -11.02
N ARG A 24 13.58 -13.74 -11.32
CA ARG A 24 12.68 -12.98 -10.44
C ARG A 24 11.24 -13.15 -10.91
N GLU A 25 10.31 -12.91 -9.99
CA GLU A 25 8.85 -12.95 -10.22
C GLU A 25 8.26 -14.36 -10.33
N LEU A 26 6.97 -14.42 -10.12
CA LEU A 26 6.18 -15.62 -10.27
C LEU A 26 5.54 -15.64 -11.67
N ARG A 27 5.43 -16.84 -12.26
CA ARG A 27 4.78 -17.00 -13.56
C ARG A 27 3.33 -16.50 -13.47
N GLN A 28 2.96 -15.60 -14.35
CA GLN A 28 1.57 -15.18 -14.54
C GLN A 28 0.71 -16.40 -14.91
N GLY A 29 -0.45 -16.54 -14.25
CA GLY A 29 -1.32 -17.72 -14.44
C GLY A 29 -0.90 -18.97 -13.64
N PHE A 30 0.16 -18.91 -12.82
CA PHE A 30 0.52 -20.01 -11.94
C PHE A 30 -0.41 -20.05 -10.72
N PRO A 31 -1.06 -21.18 -10.38
CA PRO A 31 -2.07 -21.24 -9.31
C PRO A 31 -1.55 -20.81 -7.94
N LEU A 32 -0.25 -20.98 -7.66
CA LEU A 32 0.38 -20.60 -6.40
C LEU A 32 0.63 -19.08 -6.29
N SER A 33 0.73 -18.36 -7.39
CA SER A 33 1.06 -16.92 -7.40
C SER A 33 0.05 -16.08 -6.62
N PRO A 34 -1.26 -16.20 -6.79
CA PRO A 34 -2.26 -15.47 -6.01
C PRO A 34 -2.19 -15.81 -4.52
N MET A 35 -1.92 -17.08 -4.17
CA MET A 35 -1.83 -17.51 -2.77
C MET A 35 -0.63 -16.88 -2.07
N LEU A 36 0.52 -16.83 -2.74
CA LEU A 36 1.73 -16.17 -2.21
C LEU A 36 1.53 -14.66 -2.10
N PHE A 37 0.86 -14.05 -3.07
CA PHE A 37 0.51 -12.63 -2.99
C PHE A 37 -0.40 -12.35 -1.80
N ASN A 38 -1.43 -13.17 -1.57
CA ASN A 38 -2.32 -13.02 -0.42
C ASN A 38 -1.57 -13.16 0.92
N LEU A 39 -0.59 -14.05 1.02
CA LEU A 39 0.26 -14.14 2.22
C LEU A 39 1.05 -12.86 2.48
N VAL A 40 1.59 -12.25 1.43
CA VAL A 40 2.30 -10.97 1.53
C VAL A 40 1.34 -9.85 1.93
N ALA A 41 0.15 -9.81 1.34
CA ALA A 41 -0.90 -8.85 1.65
C ALA A 41 -1.36 -8.97 3.13
N GLU A 42 -1.56 -10.19 3.61
CA GLU A 42 -1.92 -10.46 5.00
C GLU A 42 -0.79 -10.05 5.96
N ALA A 43 0.47 -10.29 5.59
CA ALA A 43 1.62 -9.85 6.38
C ALA A 43 1.67 -8.32 6.50
N LEU A 44 1.38 -7.57 5.43
CA LEU A 44 1.26 -6.12 5.47
C LEU A 44 0.13 -5.68 6.39
N SER A 45 -1.05 -6.27 6.24
CA SER A 45 -2.21 -5.98 7.09
C SER A 45 -1.91 -6.23 8.57
N ALA A 46 -1.27 -7.36 8.90
CA ALA A 46 -0.85 -7.68 10.26
C ALA A 46 0.18 -6.67 10.82
N LEU A 47 1.14 -6.25 10.00
CA LEU A 47 2.13 -5.22 10.36
C LEU A 47 1.45 -3.89 10.67
N LEU A 48 0.51 -3.44 9.83
CA LEU A 48 -0.23 -2.19 10.02
C LEU A 48 -1.12 -2.24 11.26
N LYS A 49 -1.83 -3.35 11.48
CA LYS A 49 -2.60 -3.58 12.71
C LYS A 49 -1.72 -3.49 13.96
N LYS A 50 -0.56 -4.14 13.94
CA LYS A 50 0.40 -4.10 15.05
C LYS A 50 0.95 -2.71 15.30
N ALA A 51 1.26 -1.96 14.25
CA ALA A 51 1.72 -0.59 14.33
C ALA A 51 0.66 0.34 14.94
N THR A 52 -0.61 0.15 14.58
CA THR A 52 -1.73 0.91 15.17
C THR A 52 -1.94 0.56 16.64
N GLN A 53 -1.84 -0.72 17.02
CA GLN A 53 -1.91 -1.16 18.42
C GLN A 53 -0.80 -0.53 19.27
N ARG A 54 0.41 -0.38 18.68
CA ARG A 54 1.55 0.27 19.33
C ARG A 54 1.54 1.80 19.24
N ARG A 55 0.46 2.39 18.72
CA ARG A 55 0.27 3.85 18.60
C ARG A 55 1.32 4.56 17.72
N PHE A 56 1.93 3.85 16.77
CA PHE A 56 2.82 4.51 15.79
C PHE A 56 2.04 5.44 14.87
N PHE A 57 0.80 5.09 14.54
CA PHE A 57 -0.17 5.96 13.90
C PHE A 57 -1.58 5.57 14.33
N ASN A 58 -2.52 6.49 14.18
CA ASN A 58 -3.92 6.26 14.51
C ASN A 58 -4.72 6.14 13.22
N GLY A 59 -5.61 5.13 13.17
CA GLY A 59 -6.64 5.08 12.13
C GLY A 59 -7.79 6.05 12.42
N PHE A 60 -8.83 5.98 11.59
CA PHE A 60 -10.08 6.72 11.80
C PHE A 60 -11.11 5.85 12.50
N PHE A 61 -12.04 6.54 13.16
CA PHE A 61 -13.25 5.91 13.66
C PHE A 61 -14.39 6.15 12.65
N ILE A 62 -15.08 5.09 12.29
CA ILE A 62 -16.19 5.11 11.33
C ILE A 62 -17.48 4.68 12.03
N GLY A 63 -18.55 5.43 11.77
CA GLY A 63 -19.90 5.12 12.26
C GLY A 63 -20.13 5.38 13.74
N GLN A 64 -21.34 5.14 14.18
CA GLN A 64 -21.77 5.35 15.57
C GLN A 64 -21.13 4.36 16.56
N GLU A 65 -20.77 3.17 16.07
CA GLU A 65 -20.11 2.13 16.88
C GLU A 65 -18.60 2.35 17.04
N ALA A 66 -18.08 3.47 16.55
CA ALA A 66 -16.66 3.85 16.64
C ALA A 66 -15.69 2.75 16.13
N LEU A 67 -16.02 2.11 15.00
CA LEU A 67 -15.15 1.11 14.39
C LEU A 67 -13.83 1.78 13.96
N LYS A 68 -12.72 1.33 14.52
CA LYS A 68 -11.39 1.86 14.20
C LYS A 68 -10.84 1.21 12.94
N VAL A 69 -10.69 1.99 11.87
CA VAL A 69 -10.11 1.55 10.60
C VAL A 69 -8.76 2.23 10.39
N SER A 70 -7.71 1.46 10.21
CA SER A 70 -6.35 1.95 9.94
C SER A 70 -5.97 1.86 8.47
N HIS A 71 -6.50 0.89 7.76
CA HIS A 71 -6.26 0.67 6.34
C HIS A 71 -7.38 -0.15 5.72
N ILE A 72 -7.51 -0.04 4.41
CA ILE A 72 -8.35 -0.87 3.55
C ILE A 72 -7.43 -1.39 2.46
N GLN A 73 -7.45 -2.70 2.23
CA GLN A 73 -6.67 -3.35 1.19
C GLN A 73 -7.57 -4.12 0.25
N PHE A 74 -7.36 -3.93 -1.04
CA PHE A 74 -8.03 -4.67 -2.09
C PHE A 74 -7.02 -5.04 -3.17
N VAL A 75 -6.69 -6.32 -3.25
CA VAL A 75 -5.64 -6.86 -4.13
C VAL A 75 -4.31 -6.09 -3.89
N ASP A 76 -3.84 -5.34 -4.87
CA ASP A 76 -2.62 -4.51 -4.84
C ASP A 76 -2.86 -3.07 -4.36
N ASP A 77 -4.12 -2.64 -4.29
CA ASP A 77 -4.47 -1.32 -3.82
C ASP A 77 -4.55 -1.26 -2.29
N LEU A 78 -3.91 -0.25 -1.71
CA LEU A 78 -3.91 -0.01 -0.28
C LEU A 78 -4.31 1.44 0.02
N ILE A 79 -5.34 1.63 0.84
CA ILE A 79 -5.71 2.91 1.40
C ILE A 79 -5.35 2.90 2.88
N MET A 80 -4.55 3.85 3.31
CA MET A 80 -4.18 4.01 4.72
C MET A 80 -4.81 5.27 5.31
N PHE A 81 -5.19 5.17 6.57
CA PHE A 81 -5.73 6.30 7.33
C PHE A 81 -4.77 6.62 8.48
N CYS A 82 -4.37 7.88 8.59
CA CYS A 82 -3.51 8.32 9.69
C CYS A 82 -3.92 9.70 10.19
N GLY A 83 -3.53 10.03 11.40
CA GLY A 83 -3.71 11.37 11.95
C GLY A 83 -2.81 12.40 11.26
N THR A 84 -3.09 13.68 11.50
CA THR A 84 -2.47 14.84 10.86
C THR A 84 -1.12 15.24 11.44
N THR A 85 -0.57 14.48 12.38
CA THR A 85 0.73 14.82 12.97
C THR A 85 1.88 14.31 12.10
N GLU A 86 2.89 15.13 11.91
CA GLU A 86 4.09 14.80 11.14
C GLU A 86 4.76 13.52 11.61
N THR A 87 4.75 13.27 12.92
CA THR A 87 5.29 12.04 13.50
C THR A 87 4.57 10.80 13.01
N GLN A 88 3.23 10.81 12.94
CA GLN A 88 2.46 9.68 12.45
C GLN A 88 2.73 9.41 10.97
N ILE A 89 2.80 10.47 10.18
CA ILE A 89 3.11 10.37 8.75
C ILE A 89 4.50 9.79 8.54
N LYS A 90 5.52 10.28 9.24
CA LYS A 90 6.87 9.72 9.19
C LYS A 90 6.92 8.24 9.62
N ASN A 91 6.13 7.86 10.61
CA ASN A 91 6.03 6.49 11.05
C ASN A 91 5.40 5.58 9.98
N VAL A 92 4.33 6.02 9.32
CA VAL A 92 3.73 5.31 8.19
C VAL A 92 4.75 5.08 7.09
N ILE A 93 5.50 6.12 6.69
CA ILE A 93 6.57 6.01 5.67
C ILE A 93 7.62 4.98 6.08
N ARG A 94 8.06 5.00 7.35
CA ARG A 94 9.06 4.05 7.86
C ARG A 94 8.57 2.62 7.84
N ILE A 95 7.30 2.40 8.24
CA ILE A 95 6.67 1.08 8.24
C ILE A 95 6.60 0.52 6.82
N LEU A 96 6.11 1.31 5.86
CA LEU A 96 6.01 0.93 4.46
C LEU A 96 7.39 0.66 3.86
N LYS A 97 8.37 1.52 4.13
CA LYS A 97 9.75 1.30 3.67
C LYS A 97 10.40 0.05 4.28
N GLY A 98 10.15 -0.22 5.55
CA GLY A 98 10.58 -1.45 6.20
C GLY A 98 9.97 -2.69 5.54
N PHE A 99 8.69 -2.63 5.19
CA PHE A 99 8.01 -3.70 4.47
C PHE A 99 8.58 -3.89 3.05
N GLU A 100 8.82 -2.80 2.29
CA GLU A 100 9.49 -2.85 0.99
C GLU A 100 10.84 -3.58 1.04
N LEU A 101 11.64 -3.26 2.05
CA LEU A 101 12.96 -3.87 2.25
C LEU A 101 12.87 -5.37 2.62
N ALA A 102 11.88 -5.73 3.41
CA ALA A 102 11.70 -7.11 3.88
C ALA A 102 11.18 -8.05 2.79
N ILE A 103 10.27 -7.57 1.95
CA ILE A 103 9.56 -8.40 0.95
C ILE A 103 10.16 -8.22 -0.45
N GLY A 104 10.84 -7.11 -0.73
CA GLY A 104 11.36 -6.78 -2.06
C GLY A 104 10.34 -6.15 -3.01
N LEU A 105 9.07 -6.01 -2.60
CA LEU A 105 8.07 -5.25 -3.34
C LEU A 105 8.30 -3.75 -3.14
N LYS A 106 8.04 -2.96 -4.16
CA LYS A 106 8.17 -1.50 -4.10
C LYS A 106 6.82 -0.84 -4.29
N LEU A 107 6.51 0.12 -3.44
CA LEU A 107 5.35 0.98 -3.59
C LEU A 107 5.50 1.88 -4.82
N ASN A 108 4.47 1.94 -5.63
CA ASN A 108 4.45 2.81 -6.79
C ASN A 108 4.11 4.25 -6.39
N ARG A 109 5.11 5.01 -5.96
CA ARG A 109 4.93 6.39 -5.49
C ARG A 109 4.39 7.33 -6.54
N LYS A 110 4.59 7.05 -7.84
CA LYS A 110 4.05 7.87 -8.93
C LYS A 110 2.54 7.75 -9.05
N LYS A 111 1.99 6.57 -8.71
CA LYS A 111 0.54 6.33 -8.69
C LYS A 111 -0.08 6.63 -7.32
N SER A 112 0.72 6.68 -6.26
CA SER A 112 0.24 6.96 -4.91
C SER A 112 -0.26 8.40 -4.77
N LYS A 113 -1.33 8.57 -4.01
CA LYS A 113 -1.96 9.88 -3.78
C LYS A 113 -2.11 10.12 -2.28
N LEU A 114 -1.88 11.34 -1.85
CA LEU A 114 -2.21 11.80 -0.52
C LEU A 114 -3.58 12.49 -0.58
N ILE A 115 -4.52 11.98 0.21
CA ILE A 115 -5.89 12.49 0.29
C ILE A 115 -6.06 13.14 1.67
N ARG A 116 -6.50 14.38 1.70
CA ARG A 116 -6.78 15.09 2.95
C ARG A 116 -8.26 15.01 3.32
N VAL A 117 -8.52 15.00 4.61
CA VAL A 117 -9.87 15.17 5.16
C VAL A 117 -9.78 16.26 6.24
N ASN A 118 -10.38 17.42 6.01
CA ASN A 118 -10.38 18.56 6.93
C ASN A 118 -8.96 19.01 7.40
N VAL A 119 -8.01 19.09 6.49
CA VAL A 119 -6.62 19.53 6.76
C VAL A 119 -6.28 20.71 5.85
N GLU A 120 -5.51 21.68 6.35
CA GLU A 120 -5.06 22.83 5.57
C GLU A 120 -4.12 22.46 4.43
N ASP A 121 -4.23 23.16 3.29
CA ASP A 121 -3.46 22.87 2.07
C ASP A 121 -1.95 22.92 2.26
N GLN A 122 -1.46 23.87 3.04
CA GLN A 122 -0.03 24.07 3.25
C GLN A 122 0.63 22.85 3.90
N ILE A 123 -0.06 22.23 4.85
CA ILE A 123 0.43 21.04 5.56
C ILE A 123 0.51 19.85 4.62
N VAL A 124 -0.48 19.68 3.73
CA VAL A 124 -0.52 18.57 2.77
C VAL A 124 0.60 18.64 1.74
N VAL A 125 0.99 19.84 1.33
CA VAL A 125 2.12 20.05 0.40
C VAL A 125 3.42 19.52 1.02
N GLN A 126 3.71 19.87 2.28
CA GLN A 126 4.89 19.38 2.99
C GLN A 126 4.91 17.85 3.11
N TRP A 127 3.74 17.23 3.33
CA TRP A 127 3.64 15.78 3.44
C TRP A 127 3.78 15.07 2.09
N ALA A 128 3.25 15.65 1.02
CA ALA A 128 3.41 15.10 -0.34
C ALA A 128 4.90 15.05 -0.74
N GLU A 129 5.68 16.04 -0.33
CA GLU A 129 7.14 16.04 -0.52
C GLU A 129 7.83 14.93 0.27
N LEU A 130 7.44 14.71 1.52
CA LEU A 130 7.96 13.61 2.36
C LEU A 130 7.68 12.22 1.76
N PHE A 131 6.53 12.03 1.14
CA PHE A 131 6.16 10.78 0.47
C PHE A 131 6.77 10.62 -0.92
N HIS A 132 7.34 11.69 -1.50
CA HIS A 132 7.72 11.74 -2.91
C HIS A 132 6.59 11.34 -3.86
N CYS A 133 5.35 11.63 -3.46
CA CYS A 133 4.17 11.42 -4.28
C CYS A 133 3.97 12.60 -5.23
N ALA A 134 3.42 12.34 -6.42
CA ALA A 134 3.03 13.41 -7.32
C ALA A 134 2.01 14.31 -6.62
N LYS A 135 2.26 15.62 -6.61
CA LYS A 135 1.29 16.63 -6.20
C LYS A 135 0.02 16.39 -7.02
N ARG A 136 -1.04 15.96 -6.39
CA ARG A 136 -2.34 15.96 -7.04
C ARG A 136 -3.46 16.35 -6.09
N GLU A 137 -4.29 17.17 -6.67
CA GLU A 137 -5.60 17.65 -6.24
C GLU A 137 -6.15 16.97 -5.01
N VAL A 138 -6.35 17.82 -4.05
CA VAL A 138 -7.25 17.59 -2.94
C VAL A 138 -8.59 17.15 -3.49
N VAL A 139 -8.84 15.87 -3.51
CA VAL A 139 -10.18 15.39 -3.62
C VAL A 139 -10.84 15.74 -2.29
N GLU A 140 -11.71 16.74 -2.30
CA GLU A 140 -12.65 16.91 -1.21
C GLU A 140 -13.49 15.63 -1.16
N VAL A 141 -13.15 14.76 -0.23
CA VAL A 141 -13.86 13.49 0.00
C VAL A 141 -15.13 13.77 0.79
N SER A 142 -15.84 14.82 0.41
CA SER A 142 -17.13 15.16 1.00
C SER A 142 -18.23 14.15 0.65
N HIS A 143 -18.05 13.33 -0.38
CA HIS A 143 -19.10 12.43 -0.87
C HIS A 143 -18.87 10.94 -0.65
N ILE A 144 -17.66 10.49 -0.28
CA ILE A 144 -17.37 9.06 -0.12
C ILE A 144 -17.49 8.58 1.33
N PHE A 145 -17.40 9.49 2.31
CA PHE A 145 -17.42 9.11 3.73
C PHE A 145 -18.46 9.91 4.52
N TYR A 146 -19.73 9.70 4.24
CA TYR A 146 -20.77 10.06 5.18
C TYR A 146 -20.59 9.25 6.47
N GLY A 147 -20.06 9.88 7.51
CA GLY A 147 -19.87 9.26 8.83
C GLY A 147 -18.47 9.30 9.42
N LEU A 148 -17.49 9.92 8.74
CA LEU A 148 -16.16 10.12 9.32
C LEU A 148 -16.18 11.31 10.30
N ALA A 149 -16.26 11.02 11.58
CA ALA A 149 -16.00 12.01 12.62
C ALA A 149 -14.47 12.04 12.86
N GLY A 150 -13.79 13.08 12.35
CA GLY A 150 -12.38 13.28 12.66
C GLY A 150 -11.58 13.97 11.55
N PHE A 151 -10.45 14.55 11.95
CA PHE A 151 -9.43 15.11 11.06
C PHE A 151 -8.45 14.01 10.68
N GLY A 152 -8.09 13.89 9.41
CA GLY A 152 -7.12 12.88 9.04
C GLY A 152 -6.64 12.95 7.60
N CYS A 153 -5.71 12.08 7.28
CA CYS A 153 -5.11 11.93 5.97
C CYS A 153 -5.30 10.50 5.48
N GLY A 154 -5.75 10.34 4.26
CA GLY A 154 -5.77 9.08 3.55
C GLY A 154 -4.62 9.01 2.56
N ILE A 155 -3.94 7.87 2.48
CA ILE A 155 -2.89 7.59 1.51
C ILE A 155 -3.40 6.43 0.67
N SER A 156 -3.61 6.67 -0.61
CA SER A 156 -3.89 5.61 -1.58
C SER A 156 -2.57 5.19 -2.20
N LEU A 157 -2.24 3.92 -2.09
CA LEU A 157 -1.06 3.28 -2.68
C LEU A 157 -1.56 2.32 -3.76
N GLN A 158 -1.07 2.46 -4.97
CA GLN A 158 -1.35 1.59 -6.11
C GLN A 158 -0.06 1.00 -6.66
#